data_b658ce86bbc0cdac7caa0b51ae55222e
#
_entry.id   b658ce86bbc0cdac7caa0b51ae55222e
#
_cell.length_a   1.000
_cell.length_b   1.000
_cell.length_c   1.000
_cell.angle_alpha   90.00
_cell.angle_beta   90.00
_cell.angle_gamma   90.00
#
_symmetry.space_group_name_H-M   'P 1'
#
loop_
_entity.id
_entity.type
_entity.pdbx_description
1 polymer ?
#
loop_
_entity_poly.entity_id
_entity_poly.type
_entity_poly.pdbx_seq_one_letter_code
_entity_poly.pdbx_strand_id
1 'polypeptide(L)'
;AQESRGLGDVYKRQPYYGHYKAETVLGKALKEIPRDKYYLSTKVGRYGKDGINTWDYSGKRATESVYESLERLHIEYIDLINVHDVEFSDMNQVVNETLPALVELKKKGIVGHVGITDLQLENLKWIIDHSEPGTVESVLNFCHYCLNDEKLTDYLDYFESKNIGIINASPLSMGLLSQRGVPAWHPAPQSLVEACRKAVQHCLSKNYPIEKLAIQYSVSNPRIATTLFSSANPDNVCLLYTSP
;
A
#
# COMPACT_ATOMS: atom_id res chain seq x y z
N ALA A 1 27.42 -2.67 8.33
CA ALA A 1 26.38 -3.43 7.65
C ALA A 1 25.52 -4.08 8.72
N GLN A 2 24.36 -3.47 9.00
CA GLN A 2 23.36 -4.14 9.81
C GLN A 2 22.64 -5.07 8.87
N GLU A 3 22.91 -6.36 9.00
CA GLU A 3 22.14 -7.39 8.31
C GLU A 3 20.65 -7.16 8.63
N SER A 4 19.86 -6.93 7.60
CA SER A 4 18.41 -6.97 7.70
C SER A 4 18.03 -8.39 8.10
N ARG A 5 17.89 -8.63 9.40
CA ARG A 5 17.43 -9.92 9.91
C ARG A 5 15.99 -10.11 9.49
N GLY A 6 15.81 -10.81 8.38
CA GLY A 6 14.74 -11.79 8.26
C GLY A 6 13.30 -11.31 8.21
N LEU A 7 13.00 -10.12 7.70
CA LEU A 7 11.69 -9.87 7.12
C LEU A 7 11.82 -10.20 5.63
N GLY A 8 11.21 -11.26 5.19
CA GLY A 8 11.10 -11.59 3.79
C GLY A 8 10.51 -10.40 3.00
N ASP A 9 10.80 -10.33 1.71
CA ASP A 9 10.26 -9.26 0.87
C ASP A 9 8.73 -9.20 0.94
N VAL A 10 8.19 -7.98 1.07
CA VAL A 10 6.74 -7.76 1.05
C VAL A 10 6.31 -7.46 -0.38
N TYR A 11 5.64 -8.41 -1.02
CA TYR A 11 5.04 -8.23 -2.33
C TYR A 11 3.59 -7.76 -2.19
N LYS A 12 3.32 -6.53 -2.62
CA LYS A 12 1.96 -5.98 -2.67
C LYS A 12 1.44 -5.94 -4.10
N ARG A 13 0.33 -6.60 -4.35
CA ARG A 13 -0.40 -6.59 -5.62
C ARG A 13 -1.90 -6.44 -5.35
N GLN A 14 -2.70 -6.38 -6.40
CA GLN A 14 -4.16 -6.29 -6.28
C GLN A 14 -4.83 -6.65 -7.61
N PRO A 15 -6.10 -7.07 -7.60
CA PRO A 15 -6.86 -7.42 -8.81
C PRO A 15 -6.93 -6.29 -9.84
N TYR A 16 -7.06 -5.05 -9.40
CA TYR A 16 -7.15 -3.89 -10.28
C TYR A 16 -5.86 -3.62 -11.08
N TYR A 17 -4.67 -3.89 -10.53
CA TYR A 17 -3.41 -3.58 -11.21
C TYR A 17 -3.22 -4.38 -12.49
N GLY A 18 -3.29 -3.66 -13.63
CA GLY A 18 -3.20 -4.24 -14.95
C GLY A 18 -4.33 -5.23 -15.25
N HIS A 19 -5.52 -5.05 -14.66
CA HIS A 19 -6.67 -5.94 -14.85
C HIS A 19 -6.28 -7.41 -14.63
N TYR A 20 -5.94 -7.75 -13.37
CA TYR A 20 -5.50 -9.08 -12.91
C TYR A 20 -4.11 -9.53 -13.40
N LYS A 21 -3.50 -8.85 -14.39
CA LYS A 21 -2.17 -9.25 -14.92
C LYS A 21 -1.08 -9.20 -13.85
N ALA A 22 -1.13 -8.23 -12.94
CA ALA A 22 -0.11 -8.09 -11.91
C ALA A 22 -0.05 -9.31 -10.97
N GLU A 23 -1.20 -9.84 -10.53
CA GLU A 23 -1.24 -11.05 -9.71
C GLU A 23 -0.83 -12.29 -10.53
N THR A 24 -1.30 -12.42 -11.76
CA THR A 24 -0.93 -13.55 -12.63
C THR A 24 0.58 -13.61 -12.93
N VAL A 25 1.21 -12.45 -13.19
CA VAL A 25 2.65 -12.37 -13.44
C VAL A 25 3.44 -12.68 -12.18
N LEU A 26 3.03 -12.09 -11.04
CA LEU A 26 3.67 -12.36 -9.77
C LEU A 26 3.53 -13.84 -9.38
N GLY A 27 2.35 -14.44 -9.54
CA GLY A 27 2.13 -15.85 -9.23
C GLY A 27 3.04 -16.79 -10.03
N LYS A 28 3.36 -16.44 -11.29
CA LYS A 28 4.36 -17.19 -12.07
C LYS A 28 5.77 -17.06 -11.49
N ALA A 29 6.16 -15.86 -11.09
CA ALA A 29 7.48 -15.62 -10.53
C ALA A 29 7.65 -16.26 -9.13
N LEU A 30 6.60 -16.25 -8.31
CA LEU A 30 6.64 -16.82 -6.96
C LEU A 30 6.74 -18.35 -6.93
N LYS A 31 6.46 -19.06 -8.03
CA LYS A 31 6.59 -20.53 -8.09
C LYS A 31 8.00 -21.03 -7.79
N GLU A 32 9.00 -20.21 -8.07
CA GLU A 32 10.42 -20.55 -7.86
C GLU A 32 10.95 -20.08 -6.50
N ILE A 33 10.12 -19.38 -5.70
CA ILE A 33 10.52 -18.84 -4.41
C ILE A 33 9.78 -19.57 -3.29
N PRO A 34 10.49 -20.18 -2.32
CA PRO A 34 9.84 -20.83 -1.18
C PRO A 34 8.88 -19.88 -0.46
N ARG A 35 7.69 -20.38 -0.09
CA ARG A 35 6.60 -19.57 0.47
C ARG A 35 6.98 -18.87 1.78
N ASP A 36 7.89 -19.42 2.55
CA ASP A 36 8.40 -18.88 3.81
C ASP A 36 9.42 -17.74 3.63
N LYS A 37 9.78 -17.37 2.41
CA LYS A 37 10.76 -16.31 2.11
C LYS A 37 10.14 -14.96 1.80
N TYR A 38 8.81 -14.86 1.76
CA TYR A 38 8.15 -13.60 1.47
C TYR A 38 6.82 -13.45 2.19
N TYR A 39 6.40 -12.22 2.39
CA TYR A 39 5.05 -11.84 2.79
C TYR A 39 4.29 -11.33 1.57
N LEU A 40 3.04 -11.75 1.42
CA LEU A 40 2.21 -11.33 0.32
C LEU A 40 1.01 -10.53 0.79
N SER A 41 0.85 -9.35 0.19
CA SER A 41 -0.33 -8.52 0.41
C SER A 41 -1.10 -8.32 -0.89
N THR A 42 -2.40 -8.54 -0.85
CA THR A 42 -3.32 -8.17 -1.93
C THR A 42 -4.53 -7.42 -1.40
N LYS A 43 -5.52 -7.14 -2.23
CA LYS A 43 -6.64 -6.27 -1.90
C LYS A 43 -7.96 -6.78 -2.44
N VAL A 44 -9.07 -6.33 -1.80
CA VAL A 44 -10.45 -6.50 -2.26
C VAL A 44 -11.14 -5.13 -2.38
N GLY A 45 -12.29 -5.08 -2.99
CA GLY A 45 -13.14 -3.88 -3.08
C GLY A 45 -13.03 -3.12 -4.40
N ARG A 46 -11.85 -3.07 -5.02
CA ARG A 46 -11.63 -2.43 -6.33
C ARG A 46 -11.21 -3.46 -7.36
N TYR A 47 -11.97 -3.54 -8.42
CA TYR A 47 -11.78 -4.50 -9.50
C TYR A 47 -11.69 -3.78 -10.85
N GLY A 48 -11.29 -4.48 -11.88
CA GLY A 48 -11.25 -3.94 -13.23
C GLY A 48 -11.42 -5.05 -14.25
N LYS A 49 -12.31 -4.82 -15.22
CA LYS A 49 -12.47 -5.69 -16.36
C LYS A 49 -12.59 -4.79 -17.60
N ASP A 50 -11.86 -5.14 -18.66
CA ASP A 50 -11.94 -4.45 -19.96
C ASP A 50 -11.72 -2.92 -19.90
N GLY A 51 -10.86 -2.46 -18.99
CA GLY A 51 -10.56 -1.04 -18.80
C GLY A 51 -11.55 -0.26 -17.93
N ILE A 52 -12.59 -0.91 -17.41
CA ILE A 52 -13.61 -0.30 -16.57
C ILE A 52 -13.28 -0.56 -15.09
N ASN A 53 -13.25 0.51 -14.28
CA ASN A 53 -13.19 0.39 -12.84
C ASN A 53 -14.54 -0.08 -12.31
N THR A 54 -14.52 -1.13 -11.49
CA THR A 54 -15.68 -1.58 -10.74
C THR A 54 -15.36 -1.61 -9.26
N TRP A 55 -16.32 -1.13 -8.47
CA TRP A 55 -16.22 -1.11 -7.02
C TRP A 55 -17.31 -2.00 -6.45
N ASP A 56 -16.93 -2.95 -5.61
CA ASP A 56 -17.89 -3.80 -4.91
C ASP A 56 -17.28 -4.21 -3.56
N TYR A 57 -17.86 -3.67 -2.50
CA TYR A 57 -17.42 -3.89 -1.12
C TYR A 57 -18.34 -4.88 -0.38
N SER A 58 -19.19 -5.62 -1.10
CA SER A 58 -19.99 -6.67 -0.48
C SER A 58 -19.11 -7.78 0.10
N GLY A 59 -19.50 -8.33 1.23
CA GLY A 59 -18.77 -9.45 1.86
C GLY A 59 -18.70 -10.68 0.97
N LYS A 60 -19.74 -10.91 0.13
CA LYS A 60 -19.74 -11.98 -0.87
C LYS A 60 -18.63 -11.77 -1.88
N ARG A 61 -18.57 -10.60 -2.53
CA ARG A 61 -17.56 -10.31 -3.56
C ARG A 61 -16.15 -10.28 -3.00
N ALA A 62 -15.97 -9.77 -1.78
CA ALA A 62 -14.69 -9.79 -1.08
C ALA A 62 -14.19 -11.23 -0.90
N THR A 63 -15.06 -12.12 -0.43
CA THR A 63 -14.74 -13.55 -0.25
C THR A 63 -14.35 -14.21 -1.59
N GLU A 64 -15.14 -14.05 -2.64
CA GLU A 64 -14.87 -14.57 -3.97
C GLU A 64 -13.51 -14.07 -4.49
N SER A 65 -13.24 -12.77 -4.33
CA SER A 65 -11.99 -12.14 -4.77
C SER A 65 -10.74 -12.71 -4.09
N VAL A 66 -10.83 -13.06 -2.81
CA VAL A 66 -9.72 -13.69 -2.09
C VAL A 66 -9.38 -15.04 -2.75
N TYR A 67 -10.37 -15.88 -3.00
CA TYR A 67 -10.12 -17.18 -3.66
C TYR A 67 -9.59 -17.01 -5.09
N GLU A 68 -10.13 -16.08 -5.87
CA GLU A 68 -9.61 -15.75 -7.20
C GLU A 68 -8.14 -15.28 -7.15
N SER A 69 -7.75 -14.52 -6.12
CA SER A 69 -6.37 -14.06 -5.93
C SER A 69 -5.45 -15.22 -5.57
N LEU A 70 -5.87 -16.14 -4.71
CA LEU A 70 -5.13 -17.36 -4.38
C LEU A 70 -4.84 -18.20 -5.62
N GLU A 71 -5.85 -18.37 -6.50
CA GLU A 71 -5.72 -19.10 -7.76
C GLU A 71 -4.71 -18.42 -8.70
N ARG A 72 -4.85 -17.09 -8.93
CA ARG A 72 -3.95 -16.35 -9.82
C ARG A 72 -2.51 -16.31 -9.31
N LEU A 73 -2.32 -16.27 -8.00
CA LEU A 73 -1.02 -16.22 -7.34
C LEU A 73 -0.40 -17.60 -7.14
N HIS A 74 -1.16 -18.67 -7.33
CA HIS A 74 -0.76 -20.07 -7.09
C HIS A 74 -0.29 -20.32 -5.65
N ILE A 75 -1.03 -19.81 -4.67
CA ILE A 75 -0.77 -19.94 -3.23
C ILE A 75 -2.04 -20.34 -2.49
N GLU A 76 -1.90 -20.82 -1.26
CA GLU A 76 -3.03 -21.23 -0.41
C GLU A 76 -3.34 -20.24 0.73
N TYR A 77 -2.46 -19.25 0.92
CA TYR A 77 -2.52 -18.32 2.05
C TYR A 77 -2.02 -16.92 1.66
N ILE A 78 -2.73 -15.89 2.11
CA ILE A 78 -2.36 -14.48 1.97
C ILE A 78 -2.00 -13.92 3.34
N ASP A 79 -0.81 -13.33 3.48
CA ASP A 79 -0.37 -12.79 4.77
C ASP A 79 -1.18 -11.56 5.20
N LEU A 80 -1.48 -10.66 4.26
CA LEU A 80 -2.24 -9.44 4.53
C LEU A 80 -3.25 -9.16 3.41
N ILE A 81 -4.52 -9.15 3.76
CA ILE A 81 -5.59 -8.71 2.85
C ILE A 81 -6.06 -7.30 3.23
N ASN A 82 -6.13 -6.39 2.27
CA ASN A 82 -6.58 -5.03 2.50
C ASN A 82 -7.90 -4.73 1.79
N VAL A 83 -8.79 -3.98 2.42
CA VAL A 83 -9.90 -3.32 1.72
C VAL A 83 -9.34 -2.09 1.01
N HIS A 84 -9.55 -2.00 -0.31
CA HIS A 84 -8.91 -1.02 -1.18
C HIS A 84 -9.66 0.30 -1.23
N ASP A 85 -8.94 1.42 -1.00
CA ASP A 85 -9.40 2.78 -1.24
C ASP A 85 -10.85 2.99 -0.77
N VAL A 86 -11.02 2.91 0.55
CA VAL A 86 -12.36 2.88 1.17
C VAL A 86 -13.15 4.18 0.96
N GLU A 87 -12.51 5.26 0.51
CA GLU A 87 -13.13 6.51 0.09
C GLU A 87 -14.19 6.35 -1.02
N PHE A 88 -14.08 5.27 -1.81
CA PHE A 88 -15.02 4.97 -2.89
C PHE A 88 -16.13 4.01 -2.47
N SER A 89 -16.23 3.69 -1.20
CA SER A 89 -17.22 2.77 -0.63
C SER A 89 -18.32 3.49 0.13
N ASP A 90 -19.41 2.78 0.41
CA ASP A 90 -20.16 3.02 1.64
C ASP A 90 -19.36 2.42 2.80
N MET A 91 -18.81 3.27 3.66
CA MET A 91 -18.00 2.83 4.80
C MET A 91 -18.78 1.93 5.77
N ASN A 92 -20.12 2.11 5.89
CA ASN A 92 -20.96 1.20 6.66
C ASN A 92 -20.98 -0.21 6.05
N GLN A 93 -20.97 -0.32 4.71
CA GLN A 93 -20.89 -1.62 4.05
C GLN A 93 -19.53 -2.28 4.33
N VAL A 94 -18.44 -1.51 4.32
CA VAL A 94 -17.12 -2.03 4.69
C VAL A 94 -17.13 -2.60 6.10
N VAL A 95 -17.68 -1.86 7.07
CA VAL A 95 -17.74 -2.27 8.48
C VAL A 95 -18.66 -3.49 8.68
N ASN A 96 -19.83 -3.52 8.03
CA ASN A 96 -20.87 -4.50 8.31
C ASN A 96 -20.82 -5.75 7.41
N GLU A 97 -20.16 -5.69 6.25
CA GLU A 97 -20.10 -6.80 5.31
C GLU A 97 -18.66 -7.22 4.99
N THR A 98 -17.83 -6.27 4.48
CA THR A 98 -16.49 -6.61 3.95
C THR A 98 -15.58 -7.12 5.06
N LEU A 99 -15.41 -6.34 6.13
CA LEU A 99 -14.53 -6.70 7.24
C LEU A 99 -14.95 -7.99 7.94
N PRO A 100 -16.22 -8.23 8.29
CA PRO A 100 -16.66 -9.51 8.83
C PRO A 100 -16.36 -10.70 7.92
N ALA A 101 -16.54 -10.57 6.60
CA ALA A 101 -16.22 -11.63 5.66
C ALA A 101 -14.72 -11.96 5.63
N LEU A 102 -13.84 -10.94 5.69
CA LEU A 102 -12.39 -11.14 5.77
C LEU A 102 -11.96 -11.75 7.11
N VAL A 103 -12.59 -11.38 8.21
CA VAL A 103 -12.37 -12.00 9.52
C VAL A 103 -12.72 -13.49 9.52
N GLU A 104 -13.80 -13.87 8.83
CA GLU A 104 -14.14 -15.30 8.68
C GLU A 104 -13.10 -16.05 7.85
N LEU A 105 -12.54 -15.46 6.81
CA LEU A 105 -11.43 -16.04 6.06
C LEU A 105 -10.16 -16.16 6.90
N LYS A 106 -9.91 -15.20 7.79
CA LYS A 106 -8.81 -15.28 8.76
C LYS A 106 -9.01 -16.42 9.75
N LYS A 107 -10.21 -16.60 10.30
CA LYS A 107 -10.52 -17.74 11.19
C LYS A 107 -10.32 -19.09 10.50
N LYS A 108 -10.52 -19.16 9.19
CA LYS A 108 -10.26 -20.36 8.36
C LYS A 108 -8.79 -20.56 8.02
N GLY A 109 -7.89 -19.64 8.39
CA GLY A 109 -6.47 -19.70 8.07
C GLY A 109 -6.13 -19.39 6.61
N ILE A 110 -7.05 -18.77 5.85
CA ILE A 110 -6.86 -18.39 4.44
C ILE A 110 -6.14 -17.06 4.32
N VAL A 111 -6.40 -16.13 5.23
CA VAL A 111 -5.68 -14.86 5.35
C VAL A 111 -5.10 -14.71 6.76
N GLY A 112 -3.95 -14.07 6.88
CA GLY A 112 -3.27 -13.84 8.16
C GLY A 112 -3.78 -12.61 8.88
N HIS A 113 -3.76 -11.49 8.18
CA HIS A 113 -4.11 -10.19 8.73
C HIS A 113 -5.08 -9.44 7.83
N VAL A 114 -5.90 -8.57 8.44
CA VAL A 114 -6.86 -7.72 7.73
C VAL A 114 -6.46 -6.27 7.89
N GLY A 115 -6.43 -5.54 6.80
CA GLY A 115 -6.12 -4.11 6.76
C GLY A 115 -7.07 -3.32 5.87
N ILE A 116 -6.92 -2.01 5.92
CA ILE A 116 -7.67 -1.06 5.08
C ILE A 116 -6.71 -0.07 4.42
N THR A 117 -7.09 0.47 3.27
CA THR A 117 -6.29 1.49 2.58
C THR A 117 -7.12 2.68 2.16
N ASP A 118 -6.57 3.87 2.34
CA ASP A 118 -7.19 5.12 1.92
C ASP A 118 -6.14 6.22 1.76
N LEU A 119 -6.46 7.27 0.99
CA LEU A 119 -5.75 8.54 1.02
C LEU A 119 -6.18 9.35 2.26
N GLN A 120 -7.47 9.39 2.57
CA GLN A 120 -8.02 10.17 3.68
C GLN A 120 -7.79 9.45 5.02
N LEU A 121 -6.97 10.02 5.89
CA LEU A 121 -6.67 9.45 7.22
C LEU A 121 -7.89 9.41 8.12
N GLU A 122 -8.80 10.37 7.96
CA GLU A 122 -10.06 10.45 8.68
C GLU A 122 -10.97 9.26 8.40
N ASN A 123 -11.02 8.77 7.16
CA ASN A 123 -11.81 7.59 6.78
C ASN A 123 -11.24 6.33 7.44
N LEU A 124 -9.91 6.16 7.44
CA LEU A 124 -9.25 5.06 8.14
C LEU A 124 -9.63 5.04 9.61
N LYS A 125 -9.53 6.21 10.26
CA LYS A 125 -9.92 6.37 11.66
C LYS A 125 -11.39 6.03 11.89
N TRP A 126 -12.29 6.53 11.02
CA TRP A 126 -13.72 6.29 11.13
C TRP A 126 -14.05 4.80 11.07
N ILE A 127 -13.51 4.07 10.09
CA ILE A 127 -13.73 2.61 9.96
C ILE A 127 -13.23 1.87 11.19
N ILE A 128 -12.05 2.21 11.69
CA ILE A 128 -11.49 1.58 12.89
C ILE A 128 -12.39 1.81 14.11
N ASP A 129 -12.88 3.03 14.30
CA ASP A 129 -13.74 3.37 15.43
C ASP A 129 -15.14 2.73 15.37
N HIS A 130 -15.61 2.34 14.16
CA HIS A 130 -16.91 1.70 13.97
C HIS A 130 -16.82 0.19 13.75
N SER A 131 -15.62 -0.38 13.78
CA SER A 131 -15.40 -1.83 13.68
C SER A 131 -15.17 -2.45 15.06
N GLU A 132 -15.43 -3.74 15.19
CA GLU A 132 -15.05 -4.48 16.39
C GLU A 132 -13.53 -4.36 16.64
N PRO A 133 -13.10 -4.11 17.88
CA PRO A 133 -11.67 -3.98 18.20
C PRO A 133 -10.85 -5.18 17.71
N GLY A 134 -9.72 -4.90 17.07
CA GLY A 134 -8.83 -5.93 16.50
C GLY A 134 -9.25 -6.49 15.13
N THR A 135 -10.36 -6.01 14.55
CA THR A 135 -10.75 -6.37 13.17
C THR A 135 -9.76 -5.81 12.15
N VAL A 136 -9.40 -4.53 12.29
CA VAL A 136 -8.39 -3.88 11.46
C VAL A 136 -7.05 -3.96 12.18
N GLU A 137 -6.08 -4.61 11.56
CA GLU A 137 -4.74 -4.84 12.12
C GLU A 137 -3.67 -4.00 11.44
N SER A 138 -3.96 -3.48 10.24
CA SER A 138 -3.06 -2.57 9.54
C SER A 138 -3.80 -1.50 8.75
N VAL A 139 -3.16 -0.36 8.60
CA VAL A 139 -3.56 0.70 7.67
C VAL A 139 -2.47 0.91 6.64
N LEU A 140 -2.89 1.13 5.39
CA LEU A 140 -2.00 1.62 4.36
C LEU A 140 -2.49 2.99 3.92
N ASN A 141 -1.65 3.98 4.15
CA ASN A 141 -1.87 5.33 3.68
C ASN A 141 -0.79 5.73 2.67
N PHE A 142 -1.10 6.60 1.72
CA PHE A 142 -0.15 7.04 0.72
C PHE A 142 -0.08 8.56 0.63
N CYS A 143 1.10 9.07 0.30
CA CYS A 143 1.41 10.49 0.14
C CYS A 143 1.36 11.37 1.41
N HIS A 144 1.04 10.85 2.59
CA HIS A 144 0.97 11.63 3.84
C HIS A 144 2.13 11.38 4.81
N TYR A 145 3.19 10.67 4.35
CA TYR A 145 4.49 10.65 5.00
C TYR A 145 5.60 10.69 3.94
N CYS A 146 5.84 11.88 3.43
CA CYS A 146 6.86 12.21 2.43
C CYS A 146 7.36 13.64 2.66
N LEU A 147 8.41 14.08 1.98
CA LEU A 147 9.06 15.38 2.22
C LEU A 147 8.14 16.61 2.13
N ASN A 148 7.04 16.49 1.41
CA ASN A 148 6.07 17.59 1.22
C ASN A 148 4.79 17.43 2.01
N ASP A 149 4.62 16.35 2.77
CA ASP A 149 3.41 16.08 3.55
C ASP A 149 3.72 15.10 4.69
N GLU A 150 3.46 15.51 5.92
CA GLU A 150 3.71 14.75 7.15
C GLU A 150 2.42 14.44 7.94
N LYS A 151 1.24 14.63 7.34
CA LYS A 151 -0.04 14.54 8.02
C LYS A 151 -0.25 13.19 8.73
N LEU A 152 0.35 12.10 8.23
CA LEU A 152 0.29 10.80 8.89
C LEU A 152 0.84 10.84 10.32
N THR A 153 1.76 11.76 10.64
CA THR A 153 2.34 11.88 11.99
C THR A 153 1.30 12.20 13.05
N ASP A 154 0.25 12.93 12.70
CA ASP A 154 -0.84 13.32 13.60
C ASP A 154 -1.69 12.11 14.04
N TYR A 155 -1.58 10.98 13.33
CA TYR A 155 -2.37 9.76 13.58
C TYR A 155 -1.55 8.62 14.19
N LEU A 156 -0.23 8.74 14.33
CA LEU A 156 0.62 7.65 14.81
C LEU A 156 0.21 7.17 16.21
N ASP A 157 0.00 8.09 17.15
CA ASP A 157 -0.42 7.76 18.51
C ASP A 157 -1.77 7.04 18.53
N TYR A 158 -2.69 7.47 17.67
CA TYR A 158 -3.99 6.81 17.53
C TYR A 158 -3.85 5.37 17.05
N PHE A 159 -3.12 5.13 15.96
CA PHE A 159 -2.94 3.78 15.42
C PHE A 159 -2.20 2.87 16.39
N GLU A 160 -1.16 3.37 17.07
CA GLU A 160 -0.43 2.61 18.09
C GLU A 160 -1.33 2.25 19.28
N SER A 161 -2.19 3.18 19.73
CA SER A 161 -3.13 2.93 20.83
C SER A 161 -4.13 1.81 20.52
N LYS A 162 -4.38 1.56 19.24
CA LYS A 162 -5.25 0.49 18.73
C LYS A 162 -4.47 -0.77 18.32
N ASN A 163 -3.14 -0.79 18.50
CA ASN A 163 -2.26 -1.88 18.06
C ASN A 163 -2.35 -2.15 16.55
N ILE A 164 -2.40 -1.08 15.74
CA ILE A 164 -2.53 -1.15 14.28
C ILE A 164 -1.17 -0.85 13.63
N GLY A 165 -0.71 -1.76 12.79
CA GLY A 165 0.50 -1.58 11.98
C GLY A 165 0.29 -0.55 10.87
N ILE A 166 1.31 0.30 10.64
CA ILE A 166 1.24 1.37 9.65
C ILE A 166 2.13 1.03 8.46
N ILE A 167 1.53 1.08 7.27
CA ILE A 167 2.23 0.95 5.98
C ILE A 167 2.12 2.27 5.25
N ASN A 168 3.26 2.89 4.97
CA ASN A 168 3.33 4.07 4.12
C ASN A 168 3.50 3.68 2.65
N ALA A 169 3.06 4.54 1.73
CA ALA A 169 3.24 4.35 0.30
C ALA A 169 3.45 5.69 -0.42
N SER A 170 3.96 5.60 -1.65
CA SER A 170 4.22 6.76 -2.52
C SER A 170 5.20 7.78 -1.93
N PRO A 171 6.41 7.37 -1.52
CA PRO A 171 7.41 8.27 -0.91
C PRO A 171 7.84 9.41 -1.84
N LEU A 172 7.64 9.27 -3.14
CA LEU A 172 7.90 10.32 -4.14
C LEU A 172 6.68 11.18 -4.44
N SER A 173 5.61 11.09 -3.63
CA SER A 173 4.39 11.89 -3.79
C SER A 173 3.85 11.86 -5.23
N MET A 174 3.69 10.65 -5.79
CA MET A 174 3.25 10.38 -7.17
C MET A 174 4.02 11.14 -8.27
N GLY A 175 5.29 11.48 -8.02
CA GLY A 175 6.18 12.14 -8.97
C GLY A 175 6.53 13.59 -8.63
N LEU A 176 5.89 14.22 -7.66
CA LEU A 176 6.24 15.57 -7.20
C LEU A 176 7.71 15.66 -6.76
N LEU A 177 8.19 14.64 -6.06
CA LEU A 177 9.55 14.53 -5.55
C LEU A 177 10.42 13.70 -6.49
N SER A 178 10.38 14.02 -7.79
CA SER A 178 11.21 13.36 -8.78
C SER A 178 11.64 14.29 -9.92
N GLN A 179 12.80 13.99 -10.52
CA GLN A 179 13.30 14.70 -11.69
C GLN A 179 12.39 14.55 -12.91
N ARG A 180 11.65 13.46 -12.99
CA ARG A 180 10.68 13.21 -14.06
C ARG A 180 9.51 14.19 -14.01
N GLY A 181 9.18 14.73 -12.82
CA GLY A 181 8.02 15.56 -12.57
C GLY A 181 6.70 14.80 -12.55
N VAL A 182 5.62 15.53 -12.50
CA VAL A 182 4.27 15.00 -12.36
C VAL A 182 3.59 14.72 -13.70
N PRO A 183 2.76 13.67 -13.78
CA PRO A 183 1.88 13.45 -14.92
C PRO A 183 0.78 14.53 -14.99
N ALA A 184 0.21 14.74 -16.17
CA ALA A 184 -0.82 15.77 -16.40
C ALA A 184 -2.10 15.60 -15.54
N TRP A 185 -2.38 14.39 -15.08
CA TRP A 185 -3.53 14.08 -14.24
C TRP A 185 -3.30 14.30 -12.73
N HIS A 186 -2.10 14.72 -12.33
CA HIS A 186 -1.75 14.83 -10.91
C HIS A 186 -2.63 15.88 -10.20
N PRO A 187 -3.24 15.57 -9.04
CA PRO A 187 -4.22 16.43 -8.39
C PRO A 187 -3.61 17.63 -7.64
N ALA A 188 -2.28 17.69 -7.49
CA ALA A 188 -1.63 18.76 -6.74
C ALA A 188 -1.90 20.13 -7.37
N PRO A 189 -2.15 21.16 -6.55
CA PRO A 189 -2.26 22.53 -7.03
C PRO A 189 -0.94 23.01 -7.65
N GLN A 190 -1.01 23.89 -8.65
CA GLN A 190 0.16 24.37 -9.37
C GLN A 190 1.25 24.95 -8.47
N SER A 191 0.87 25.63 -7.39
CA SER A 191 1.81 26.18 -6.41
C SER A 191 2.67 25.11 -5.74
N LEU A 192 2.09 23.94 -5.41
CA LEU A 192 2.83 22.80 -4.85
C LEU A 192 3.75 22.18 -5.89
N VAL A 193 3.27 22.01 -7.12
CA VAL A 193 4.09 21.48 -8.24
C VAL A 193 5.33 22.37 -8.46
N GLU A 194 5.17 23.70 -8.44
CA GLU A 194 6.26 24.64 -8.60
C GLU A 194 7.24 24.62 -7.41
N ALA A 195 6.73 24.51 -6.19
CA ALA A 195 7.57 24.40 -4.99
C ALA A 195 8.42 23.12 -5.04
N CYS A 196 7.81 21.98 -5.36
CA CYS A 196 8.52 20.72 -5.50
C CYS A 196 9.55 20.78 -6.64
N ARG A 197 9.21 21.40 -7.78
CA ARG A 197 10.16 21.58 -8.88
C ARG A 197 11.39 22.40 -8.46
N LYS A 198 11.20 23.45 -7.66
CA LYS A 198 12.32 24.24 -7.11
C LYS A 198 13.19 23.39 -6.17
N ALA A 199 12.57 22.56 -5.31
CA ALA A 199 13.28 21.64 -4.44
C ALA A 199 14.11 20.61 -5.25
N VAL A 200 13.53 20.02 -6.31
CA VAL A 200 14.25 19.13 -7.25
C VAL A 200 15.49 19.83 -7.83
N GLN A 201 15.33 21.04 -8.36
CA GLN A 201 16.46 21.80 -8.93
C GLN A 201 17.53 22.13 -7.89
N HIS A 202 17.11 22.49 -6.68
CA HIS A 202 18.06 22.72 -5.58
C HIS A 202 18.87 21.47 -5.24
N CYS A 203 18.22 20.31 -5.10
CA CYS A 203 18.90 19.04 -4.84
C CYS A 203 19.88 18.69 -5.96
N LEU A 204 19.48 18.86 -7.22
CA LEU A 204 20.34 18.65 -8.38
C LEU A 204 21.58 19.56 -8.35
N SER A 205 21.42 20.84 -8.00
CA SER A 205 22.54 21.78 -7.88
C SER A 205 23.56 21.38 -6.80
N LYS A 206 23.13 20.53 -5.85
CA LYS A 206 23.99 19.92 -4.80
C LYS A 206 24.47 18.53 -5.15
N ASN A 207 24.25 18.08 -6.40
CA ASN A 207 24.56 16.73 -6.87
C ASN A 207 23.96 15.61 -5.99
N TYR A 208 22.76 15.85 -5.46
CA TYR A 208 22.03 14.89 -4.63
C TYR A 208 20.60 14.74 -5.13
N PRO A 209 20.23 13.61 -5.76
CA PRO A 209 18.88 13.40 -6.28
C PRO A 209 17.82 13.47 -5.19
N ILE A 210 16.74 14.23 -5.43
CA ILE A 210 15.65 14.38 -4.45
C ILE A 210 14.95 13.04 -4.16
N GLU A 211 14.92 12.13 -5.12
CA GLU A 211 14.36 10.80 -4.99
C GLU A 211 15.04 10.02 -3.85
N LYS A 212 16.37 10.12 -3.76
CA LYS A 212 17.14 9.49 -2.68
C LYS A 212 16.76 10.09 -1.32
N LEU A 213 16.72 11.41 -1.22
CA LEU A 213 16.34 12.11 0.00
C LEU A 213 14.91 11.75 0.43
N ALA A 214 13.96 11.75 -0.52
CA ALA A 214 12.56 11.44 -0.24
C ALA A 214 12.36 10.00 0.26
N ILE A 215 13.08 9.04 -0.32
CA ILE A 215 13.03 7.65 0.14
C ILE A 215 13.64 7.51 1.53
N GLN A 216 14.82 8.07 1.76
CA GLN A 216 15.48 8.06 3.07
C GLN A 216 14.58 8.66 4.15
N TYR A 217 13.95 9.80 3.86
CA TYR A 217 12.99 10.41 4.76
C TYR A 217 11.82 9.47 5.08
N SER A 218 11.19 8.91 4.05
CA SER A 218 9.99 8.07 4.21
C SER A 218 10.24 6.76 4.96
N VAL A 219 11.48 6.28 5.01
CA VAL A 219 11.85 5.05 5.77
C VAL A 219 12.49 5.36 7.12
N SER A 220 12.64 6.62 7.48
CA SER A 220 13.37 7.02 8.71
C SER A 220 12.55 6.91 9.99
N ASN A 221 11.22 6.87 9.90
CA ASN A 221 10.35 6.84 11.07
C ASN A 221 10.15 5.39 11.57
N PRO A 222 10.67 5.04 12.78
CA PRO A 222 10.57 3.67 13.30
C PRO A 222 9.15 3.24 13.67
N ARG A 223 8.20 4.17 13.75
CA ARG A 223 6.79 3.91 14.02
C ARG A 223 6.01 3.46 12.77
N ILE A 224 6.60 3.60 11.60
CA ILE A 224 6.05 3.13 10.33
C ILE A 224 6.71 1.79 9.99
N ALA A 225 5.92 0.72 9.98
CA ALA A 225 6.43 -0.64 9.83
C ALA A 225 7.15 -0.87 8.50
N THR A 226 6.63 -0.29 7.42
CA THR A 226 7.25 -0.39 6.08
C THR A 226 6.75 0.72 5.15
N THR A 227 7.59 1.06 4.15
CA THR A 227 7.22 1.99 3.07
C THR A 227 7.24 1.26 1.74
N LEU A 228 6.11 1.30 1.03
CA LEU A 228 5.96 0.66 -0.26
C LEU A 228 6.44 1.57 -1.38
N PHE A 229 7.24 0.98 -2.22
CA PHE A 229 7.77 1.63 -3.42
C PHE A 229 7.54 0.75 -4.65
N SER A 230 7.41 1.36 -5.82
CA SER A 230 7.35 0.63 -7.09
C SER A 230 8.06 1.38 -8.21
N SER A 231 8.70 0.63 -9.09
CA SER A 231 9.27 1.14 -10.34
C SER A 231 9.00 0.16 -11.48
N ALA A 232 8.76 0.70 -12.68
CA ALA A 232 8.73 -0.08 -13.91
C ALA A 232 10.14 -0.32 -14.49
N ASN A 233 11.17 0.35 -13.95
CA ASN A 233 12.55 0.16 -14.36
C ASN A 233 13.26 -0.77 -13.36
N PRO A 234 13.76 -1.94 -13.80
CA PRO A 234 14.49 -2.87 -12.95
C PRO A 234 15.72 -2.26 -12.27
N ASP A 235 16.45 -1.38 -12.95
CA ASP A 235 17.64 -0.73 -12.39
C ASP A 235 17.30 0.11 -11.16
N ASN A 236 16.15 0.82 -11.18
CA ASN A 236 15.68 1.56 -10.02
C ASN A 236 15.32 0.63 -8.85
N VAL A 237 14.76 -0.54 -9.14
CA VAL A 237 14.48 -1.54 -8.10
C VAL A 237 15.78 -2.03 -7.47
N CYS A 238 16.78 -2.36 -8.28
CA CYS A 238 18.10 -2.76 -7.77
C CYS A 238 18.77 -1.68 -6.90
N LEU A 239 18.66 -0.41 -7.29
CA LEU A 239 19.20 0.70 -6.50
C LEU A 239 18.55 0.82 -5.11
N LEU A 240 17.26 0.48 -4.97
CA LEU A 240 16.57 0.52 -3.67
C LEU A 240 17.11 -0.52 -2.68
N TYR A 241 17.52 -1.70 -3.17
CA TYR A 241 18.11 -2.74 -2.33
C TYR A 241 19.58 -2.47 -1.98
N THR A 242 20.26 -1.64 -2.75
CA THR A 242 21.71 -1.42 -2.62
C THR A 242 22.08 -0.04 -2.09
N SER A 243 21.12 0.88 -2.01
CA SER A 243 21.39 2.22 -1.47
C SER A 243 21.24 2.24 0.05
N PRO A 244 22.25 2.70 0.79
CA PRO A 244 22.19 2.88 2.25
C PRO A 244 21.20 3.96 2.63
#